data_d518c40430be48dd88734944116619b7
#
_entry.id   d518c40430be48dd88734944116619b7
#
_cell.length_a   1.000
_cell.length_b   1.000
_cell.length_c   1.000
_cell.angle_alpha   90.00
_cell.angle_beta   90.00
_cell.angle_gamma   90.00
#
_symmetry.space_group_name_H-M   'P 1'
#
loop_
_entity.id
_entity.type
_entity.pdbx_description
1 polymer ?
#
loop_
_entity_poly.entity_id
_entity_poly.type
_entity_poly.pdbx_seq_one_letter_code
_entity_poly.pdbx_strand_id
1 'polypeptide(L)' 'GHNGNELATIPFTLELRDARDSFEKLYLQSVLEEESYSMSKVAARTGLERTHLYRKLKQLEITLPAKEKTA' A
#
# COMPACT_ATOMS: atom_id res chain seq x y z
N GLY A 1 18.51 0.51 1.15
CA GLY A 1 18.27 1.01 0.30
C GLY A 1 17.48 2.21 -0.12
N HIS A 2 16.94 2.05 -1.23
CA HIS A 2 16.20 3.15 -1.79
C HIS A 2 14.83 3.33 -1.17
N ASN A 3 14.46 2.45 -0.27
CA ASN A 3 13.20 2.66 0.42
C ASN A 3 13.24 3.93 1.25
N GLY A 4 14.40 4.30 1.74
CA GLY A 4 14.52 5.54 2.47
C GLY A 4 14.22 6.75 1.61
N ASN A 5 14.52 6.66 0.32
CA ASN A 5 14.24 7.77 -0.58
C ASN A 5 12.75 7.98 -0.76
N GLU A 6 11.99 6.90 -0.82
CA GLU A 6 10.55 7.02 -0.95
C GLU A 6 9.94 7.69 0.26
N LEU A 7 10.40 7.32 1.43
CA LEU A 7 9.92 7.98 2.64
C LEU A 7 10.31 9.45 2.66
N ALA A 8 11.48 9.76 2.11
CA ALA A 8 11.94 11.15 2.11
C ALA A 8 11.12 12.04 1.19
N THR A 9 10.34 11.46 0.30
CA THR A 9 9.50 12.26 -0.58
C THR A 9 8.22 12.75 0.09
N ILE A 10 7.93 12.27 1.28
CA ILE A 10 6.72 12.68 1.99
C ILE A 10 6.98 14.04 2.64
N PRO A 11 6.21 15.08 2.25
CA PRO A 11 6.41 16.40 2.85
C PRO A 11 5.98 16.40 4.31
N PHE A 12 6.81 16.92 5.17
CA PHE A 12 6.46 17.00 6.58
C PHE A 12 5.61 18.20 6.88
N THR A 13 5.25 18.97 5.86
CA THR A 13 4.32 20.07 6.02
C THR A 13 2.87 19.62 5.97
N LEU A 14 2.62 18.37 5.58
CA LEU A 14 1.27 17.82 5.54
C LEU A 14 0.72 17.62 6.94
N GLU A 15 -0.61 17.67 7.04
CA GLU A 15 -1.24 17.27 8.28
C GLU A 15 -0.96 15.79 8.52
N LEU A 16 -1.03 15.41 9.79
CA LEU A 16 -0.68 14.04 10.18
C LEU A 16 -1.45 12.99 9.38
N ARG A 17 -2.74 13.22 9.19
CA ARG A 17 -3.56 12.27 8.44
C ARG A 17 -3.06 12.10 7.01
N ASP A 18 -2.76 13.21 6.36
CA ASP A 18 -2.28 13.15 4.98
C ASP A 18 -0.91 12.53 4.89
N ALA A 19 -0.04 12.84 5.84
CA ALA A 19 1.29 12.26 5.86
C ALA A 19 1.21 10.75 6.07
N ARG A 20 0.32 10.32 6.96
CA ARG A 20 0.14 8.90 7.23
C ARG A 20 -0.40 8.18 6.00
N ASP A 21 -1.39 8.79 5.33
CA ASP A 21 -1.95 8.18 4.12
C ASP A 21 -0.89 8.05 3.04
N SER A 22 -0.04 9.05 2.91
CA SER A 22 1.04 8.99 1.93
C SER A 22 2.00 7.84 2.22
N PHE A 23 2.37 7.69 3.49
CA PHE A 23 3.23 6.59 3.87
C PHE A 23 2.57 5.25 3.61
N GLU A 24 1.31 5.11 4.03
CA GLU A 24 0.61 3.84 3.88
C GLU A 24 0.47 3.46 2.41
N LYS A 25 0.23 4.45 1.56
CA LYS A 25 0.12 4.17 0.13
C LYS A 25 1.43 3.63 -0.42
N LEU A 26 2.54 4.28 -0.09
CA LEU A 26 3.85 3.81 -0.55
C LEU A 26 4.15 2.42 0.00
N TYR A 27 3.87 2.22 1.27
CA TYR A 27 4.13 0.93 1.90
C TYR A 27 3.35 -0.18 1.23
N LEU A 28 2.05 0.03 1.05
CA LEU A 28 1.21 -1.01 0.46
C LEU A 28 1.56 -1.26 -1.00
N GLN A 29 1.85 -0.21 -1.76
CA GLN A 29 2.26 -0.41 -3.14
C GLN A 29 3.54 -1.23 -3.22
N SER A 30 4.48 -0.96 -2.32
CA SER A 30 5.72 -1.70 -2.29
C SER A 30 5.50 -3.16 -1.94
N VAL A 31 4.68 -3.41 -0.93
CA VAL A 31 4.38 -4.78 -0.52
C VAL A 31 3.63 -5.53 -1.62
N LEU A 32 2.67 -4.86 -2.27
CA LEU A 32 1.94 -5.49 -3.36
C LEU A 32 2.89 -5.96 -4.46
N GLU A 33 3.83 -5.12 -4.83
CA GLU A 33 4.77 -5.50 -5.87
C GLU A 33 5.67 -6.64 -5.42
N GLU A 34 6.14 -6.59 -4.19
CA GLU A 34 7.04 -7.62 -3.69
C GLU A 34 6.35 -8.97 -3.59
N GLU A 35 5.05 -8.97 -3.28
CA GLU A 35 4.30 -10.22 -3.17
C GLU A 35 3.57 -10.56 -4.46
N SER A 36 3.91 -9.91 -5.55
CA SER A 36 3.31 -10.16 -6.86
C SER A 36 1.80 -10.03 -6.81
N TYR A 37 1.31 -9.10 -6.02
CA TYR A 37 -0.12 -8.80 -5.89
C TYR A 37 -0.93 -9.96 -5.37
N SER A 38 -0.29 -10.86 -4.63
CA SER A 38 -1.00 -11.95 -3.95
C SER A 38 -1.64 -11.40 -2.69
N MET A 39 -2.95 -11.22 -2.70
CA MET A 39 -3.61 -10.56 -1.59
C MET A 39 -3.48 -11.36 -0.30
N SER A 40 -3.46 -12.70 -0.40
CA SER A 40 -3.25 -13.51 0.79
C SER A 40 -1.91 -13.21 1.45
N LYS A 41 -0.86 -13.13 0.64
CA LYS A 41 0.47 -12.86 1.18
C LYS A 41 0.59 -11.43 1.67
N VAL A 42 -0.02 -10.50 0.95
CA VAL A 42 0.01 -9.10 1.38
C VAL A 42 -0.70 -8.95 2.72
N ALA A 43 -1.85 -9.60 2.88
CA ALA A 43 -2.57 -9.52 4.14
C ALA A 43 -1.74 -10.10 5.28
N ALA A 44 -1.12 -11.25 5.04
CA ALA A 44 -0.30 -11.87 6.08
C ALA A 44 0.88 -10.98 6.45
N ARG A 45 1.50 -10.37 5.44
CA ARG A 45 2.69 -9.56 5.68
C ARG A 45 2.36 -8.26 6.40
N THR A 46 1.23 -7.64 6.04
CA THR A 46 0.85 -6.37 6.66
C THR A 46 0.14 -6.54 7.98
N GLY A 47 -0.33 -7.75 8.27
CA GLY A 47 -1.08 -7.98 9.49
C GLY A 47 -2.54 -7.55 9.40
N LEU A 48 -3.01 -7.23 8.21
CA LEU A 48 -4.39 -6.82 7.99
C LEU A 48 -5.22 -8.00 7.51
N GLU A 49 -6.51 -7.99 7.87
CA GLU A 49 -7.44 -8.94 7.27
C GLU A 49 -7.69 -8.54 5.83
N ARG A 50 -8.03 -9.53 5.00
CA ARG A 50 -8.21 -9.25 3.58
C ARG A 50 -9.29 -8.22 3.33
N THR A 51 -10.40 -8.30 4.05
CA THR A 51 -11.46 -7.32 3.90
C THR A 51 -10.96 -5.92 4.23
N HIS A 52 -10.23 -5.81 5.34
CA HIS A 52 -9.67 -4.54 5.75
C HIS A 52 -8.65 -4.05 4.73
N LEU A 53 -7.87 -4.98 4.20
CA LEU A 53 -6.85 -4.63 3.21
C LEU A 53 -7.49 -4.03 1.96
N TYR A 54 -8.54 -4.68 1.43
CA TYR A 54 -9.20 -4.15 0.26
C TYR A 54 -9.82 -2.78 0.53
N ARG A 55 -10.38 -2.61 1.70
CA ARG A 55 -10.95 -1.31 2.06
C ARG A 55 -9.87 -0.24 2.11
N LYS A 56 -8.72 -0.60 2.68
CA LYS A 56 -7.61 0.34 2.78
C LYS A 56 -7.09 0.71 1.40
N LEU A 57 -6.95 -0.27 0.52
CA LEU A 57 -6.49 0.01 -0.83
C LEU A 57 -7.43 0.96 -1.55
N LYS A 58 -8.73 0.76 -1.38
CA LYS A 58 -9.71 1.64 -2.00
C LYS A 58 -9.62 3.05 -1.42
N GLN A 59 -9.47 3.13 -0.12
CA GLN A 59 -9.39 4.42 0.57
C GLN A 59 -8.16 5.21 0.09
N LEU A 60 -7.06 4.52 -0.14
CA LEU A 60 -5.83 5.15 -0.58
C LEU A 60 -5.76 5.28 -2.10
N GLU A 61 -6.79 4.84 -2.80
CA GLU A 61 -6.88 4.94 -4.26
C GLU A 61 -5.75 4.20 -4.94
N ILE A 62 -5.39 3.05 -4.40
CA ILE A 62 -4.38 2.19 -5.00
C ILE A 62 -5.04 1.30 -6.02
N THR A 63 -4.54 1.34 -7.26
CA THR A 63 -5.10 0.57 -8.34
C THR A 63 -4.38 -0.76 -8.46
N LEU A 64 -5.16 -1.84 -8.53
CA LEU A 64 -4.59 -3.17 -8.74
C LEU A 64 -4.53 -3.48 -10.23
N PRO A 65 -3.56 -4.30 -10.65
CA PRO A 65 -3.47 -4.68 -12.07
C PRO A 65 -4.73 -5.38 -12.53
N ALA A 66 -5.13 -5.11 -13.75
CA ALA A 66 -6.35 -5.68 -14.29
C ALA A 66 -6.31 -7.20 -14.34
N LYS A 67 -5.15 -7.77 -14.57
CA LYS A 67 -5.02 -9.21 -14.65
C LYS A 67 -5.43 -9.91 -13.37
N GLU A 68 -5.45 -9.19 -12.28
CA GLU A 68 -5.91 -9.77 -11.03
C GLU A 68 -7.34 -10.25 -11.11
N LYS A 69 -8.13 -9.59 -11.91
CA LYS A 69 -9.54 -9.89 -11.96
C LYS A 69 -9.84 -11.16 -12.71
N THR A 70 -8.96 -11.56 -13.58
CA THR A 70 -9.21 -12.74 -14.41
C THR A 70 -8.77 -14.03 -13.74
N ALA A 71 -8.07 -13.92 -12.68
CA ALA A 71 -7.55 -15.10 -11.99
C ALA A 71 -8.66 -15.93 -11.35
#